data_3d817cae1597fbfc0e765e4fb635b5dd
#
_entry.id   3d817cae1597fbfc0e765e4fb635b5dd
#
_cell.length_a   1.000
_cell.length_b   1.000
_cell.length_c   1.000
_cell.angle_alpha   90.00
_cell.angle_beta   90.00
_cell.angle_gamma   90.00
#
_symmetry.space_group_name_H-M   'P 1'
#
loop_
_entity.id
_entity.type
_entity.pdbx_description
1 polymer ?
#
loop_
_entity_poly.entity_id
_entity_poly.type
_entity_poly.pdbx_seq_one_letter_code
_entity_poly.pdbx_strand_id
1 'polypeptide(L)'
;GIRDLFMNGRHLYVTMCNAVQYVMEMGPDLRTQVDYVFALRENIIANKNKLWKYFSGMFEKYEDFAKVMDKCTENHSCIVMDNTTGSCNVEEFIFWYKAQIDLPEFRIGKQVYWDMSDRYTKTEADRRREEQEELEDQLNRAQDDNTKKRISMVQCEDAEDKRLMRL
;
A
#
# COMPACT_ATOMS: atom_id res chain seq x y z
N GLY A 1 -0.70 18.25 5.71
CA GLY A 1 -1.11 17.03 5.02
C GLY A 1 -0.13 16.64 3.90
N ILE A 2 -0.52 15.71 3.02
CA ILE A 2 0.34 15.23 1.91
C ILE A 2 0.87 16.37 1.03
N ARG A 3 0.03 17.35 0.73
CA ARG A 3 0.43 18.53 -0.03
C ARG A 3 1.59 19.29 0.64
N ASP A 4 1.55 19.44 1.95
CA ASP A 4 2.61 20.15 2.69
C ASP A 4 3.93 19.39 2.63
N LEU A 5 3.89 18.03 2.60
CA LEU A 5 5.09 17.23 2.40
C LEU A 5 5.70 17.41 1.00
N PHE A 6 4.89 17.48 -0.05
CA PHE A 6 5.38 17.77 -1.39
C PHE A 6 6.04 19.15 -1.49
N MET A 7 5.44 20.16 -0.85
CA MET A 7 5.92 21.55 -0.94
C MET A 7 7.11 21.82 -0.01
N ASN A 8 7.15 21.22 1.17
CA ASN A 8 8.09 21.56 2.24
C ASN A 8 8.99 20.39 2.68
N GLY A 9 8.78 19.19 2.17
CA GLY A 9 9.50 17.99 2.59
C GLY A 9 11.01 18.11 2.47
N ARG A 10 11.51 18.80 1.45
CA ARG A 10 12.94 19.06 1.26
C ARG A 10 13.55 19.83 2.44
N HIS A 11 12.85 20.81 2.99
CA HIS A 11 13.29 21.59 4.15
C HIS A 11 13.30 20.77 5.43
N LEU A 12 12.52 19.70 5.47
CA LEU A 12 12.43 18.78 6.60
C LEU A 12 13.30 17.53 6.42
N TYR A 13 14.08 17.45 5.35
CA TYR A 13 14.89 16.27 4.99
C TYR A 13 14.07 14.98 4.90
N VAL A 14 12.82 15.08 4.44
CA VAL A 14 11.91 13.94 4.26
C VAL A 14 11.97 13.48 2.82
N THR A 15 12.29 12.20 2.61
CA THR A 15 12.11 11.53 1.33
C THR A 15 10.71 10.95 1.28
N MET A 16 9.95 11.32 0.25
CA MET A 16 8.60 10.84 0.04
C MET A 16 8.53 10.01 -1.25
N CYS A 17 8.07 8.77 -1.13
CA CYS A 17 7.76 7.92 -2.29
C CYS A 17 6.22 7.82 -2.42
N ASN A 18 5.70 8.16 -3.58
CA ASN A 18 4.28 8.07 -3.89
C ASN A 18 4.06 7.19 -5.12
N ALA A 19 3.26 6.15 -4.98
CA ALA A 19 2.86 5.29 -6.08
C ALA A 19 1.46 5.69 -6.56
N VAL A 20 1.34 6.03 -7.83
CA VAL A 20 0.07 6.41 -8.46
C VAL A 20 -0.20 5.50 -9.66
N GLN A 21 -1.44 5.10 -9.85
CA GLN A 21 -1.85 4.33 -11.02
C GLN A 21 -2.18 5.22 -12.21
N TYR A 22 -2.59 6.43 -11.94
CA TYR A 22 -3.02 7.37 -12.95
C TYR A 22 -2.41 8.75 -12.74
N VAL A 23 -1.70 9.24 -13.75
CA VAL A 23 -0.96 10.53 -13.69
C VAL A 23 -1.83 11.71 -13.24
N MET A 24 -3.13 11.70 -13.58
CA MET A 24 -4.03 12.79 -13.25
C MET A 24 -4.53 12.80 -11.81
N GLU A 25 -4.27 11.74 -11.02
CA GLU A 25 -4.56 11.74 -9.58
C GLU A 25 -3.71 12.76 -8.84
N MET A 26 -2.52 13.06 -9.37
CA MET A 26 -1.66 14.10 -8.84
C MET A 26 -2.03 15.47 -9.44
N GLY A 27 -2.32 16.44 -8.59
CA GLY A 27 -2.60 17.82 -9.00
C GLY A 27 -1.44 18.47 -9.77
N PRO A 28 -1.71 19.46 -10.64
CA PRO A 28 -0.68 20.11 -11.45
C PRO A 28 0.47 20.71 -10.61
N ASP A 29 0.12 21.31 -9.48
CA ASP A 29 1.04 21.90 -8.52
C ASP A 29 1.99 20.88 -7.87
N LEU A 30 1.49 19.67 -7.62
CA LEU A 30 2.31 18.61 -7.03
C LEU A 30 3.24 17.96 -8.06
N ARG A 31 2.80 17.84 -9.32
CA ARG A 31 3.62 17.27 -10.40
C ARG A 31 4.91 18.03 -10.63
N THR A 32 4.88 19.35 -10.46
CA THR A 32 6.07 20.21 -10.63
C THR A 32 7.07 20.10 -9.47
N GLN A 33 6.68 19.51 -8.35
CA GLN A 33 7.53 19.32 -7.18
C GLN A 33 8.17 17.93 -7.11
N VAL A 34 7.93 17.08 -8.09
CA VAL A 34 8.49 15.72 -8.12
C VAL A 34 9.93 15.75 -8.61
N ASP A 35 10.84 15.22 -7.80
CA ASP A 35 12.25 15.12 -8.13
C ASP A 35 12.56 13.98 -9.10
N TYR A 36 12.01 12.82 -8.85
CA TYR A 36 12.21 11.60 -9.64
C TYR A 36 10.90 10.95 -10.02
N VAL A 37 10.75 10.59 -11.29
CA VAL A 37 9.59 9.84 -11.78
C VAL A 37 10.05 8.48 -12.27
N PHE A 38 9.55 7.42 -11.64
CA PHE A 38 9.76 6.04 -12.07
C PHE A 38 8.56 5.60 -12.91
N ALA A 39 8.70 5.65 -14.23
CA ALA A 39 7.64 5.26 -15.15
C ALA A 39 7.73 3.77 -15.48
N LEU A 40 6.77 3.01 -14.98
CA LEU A 40 6.58 1.60 -15.29
C LEU A 40 5.87 1.43 -16.65
N ARG A 41 5.78 0.19 -17.12
CA ARG A 41 5.12 -0.11 -18.40
C ARG A 41 3.67 0.36 -18.42
N GLU A 42 3.33 1.13 -19.45
CA GLU A 42 1.98 1.60 -19.70
C GLU A 42 1.56 1.18 -21.12
N ASN A 43 0.50 0.40 -21.22
CA ASN A 43 0.00 -0.12 -22.50
C ASN A 43 -1.11 0.77 -23.10
N ILE A 44 -1.76 1.59 -22.27
CA ILE A 44 -2.85 2.45 -22.70
C ILE A 44 -2.28 3.72 -23.33
N ILE A 45 -2.54 3.90 -24.64
CA ILE A 45 -2.02 5.03 -25.42
C ILE A 45 -2.39 6.38 -24.78
N ALA A 46 -3.62 6.53 -24.30
CA ALA A 46 -4.08 7.76 -23.66
C ALA A 46 -3.30 8.11 -22.38
N ASN A 47 -2.96 7.11 -21.57
CA ASN A 47 -2.17 7.28 -20.36
C ASN A 47 -0.69 7.56 -20.69
N LYS A 48 -0.13 6.82 -21.65
CA LYS A 48 1.22 7.03 -22.15
C LYS A 48 1.40 8.46 -22.68
N ASN A 49 0.40 8.98 -23.41
CA ASN A 49 0.40 10.37 -23.92
C ASN A 49 0.39 11.40 -22.75
N LYS A 50 -0.37 11.15 -21.67
CA LYS A 50 -0.36 11.99 -20.47
C LYS A 50 0.99 11.96 -19.78
N LEU A 51 1.61 10.79 -19.67
CA LEU A 51 2.96 10.63 -19.10
C LEU A 51 3.98 11.46 -19.90
N TRP A 52 3.96 11.36 -21.23
CA TRP A 52 4.78 12.19 -22.10
C TRP A 52 4.54 13.67 -21.87
N LYS A 53 3.29 14.10 -21.92
CA LYS A 53 2.92 15.51 -21.84
C LYS A 53 3.30 16.17 -20.51
N TYR A 54 3.22 15.43 -19.39
CA TYR A 54 3.36 16.01 -18.06
C TYR A 54 4.72 15.77 -17.40
N PHE A 55 5.47 14.77 -17.82
CA PHE A 55 6.75 14.41 -17.22
C PHE A 55 7.90 14.28 -18.21
N SER A 56 7.62 14.11 -19.47
CA SER A 56 8.64 13.81 -20.50
C SER A 56 8.67 14.86 -21.60
N GLY A 57 8.41 16.11 -21.27
CA GLY A 57 8.32 17.22 -22.24
C GLY A 57 9.59 17.54 -23.01
N MET A 58 10.74 16.92 -22.67
CA MET A 58 11.98 17.01 -23.41
C MET A 58 11.98 16.20 -24.71
N PHE A 59 11.11 15.19 -24.83
CA PHE A 59 10.90 14.53 -26.12
C PHE A 59 10.03 15.42 -27.00
N GLU A 60 10.59 15.91 -28.09
CA GLU A 60 9.85 16.75 -29.04
C GLU A 60 8.66 16.04 -29.65
N LYS A 61 8.75 14.71 -29.83
CA LYS A 61 7.72 13.89 -30.45
C LYS A 61 7.28 12.77 -29.53
N TYR A 62 5.96 12.57 -29.48
CA TYR A 62 5.36 11.47 -28.72
C TYR A 62 5.84 10.10 -29.21
N GLU A 63 6.02 9.93 -30.53
CA GLU A 63 6.43 8.67 -31.14
C GLU A 63 7.79 8.20 -30.64
N ASP A 64 8.72 9.11 -30.39
CA ASP A 64 10.06 8.80 -29.90
C ASP A 64 10.01 8.42 -28.42
N PHE A 65 9.24 9.16 -27.63
CA PHE A 65 8.96 8.78 -26.25
C PHE A 65 8.30 7.40 -26.15
N ALA A 66 7.29 7.13 -26.99
CA ALA A 66 6.58 5.86 -26.96
C ALA A 66 7.49 4.68 -27.29
N LYS A 67 8.39 4.80 -28.27
CA LYS A 67 9.38 3.77 -28.60
C LYS A 67 10.34 3.50 -27.46
N VAL A 68 10.86 4.55 -26.82
CA VAL A 68 11.76 4.43 -25.67
C VAL A 68 11.03 3.77 -24.50
N MET A 69 9.80 4.23 -24.22
CA MET A 69 8.97 3.68 -23.16
C MET A 69 8.72 2.17 -23.38
N ASP A 70 8.31 1.76 -24.57
CA ASP A 70 8.00 0.37 -24.87
C ASP A 70 9.24 -0.52 -24.75
N LYS A 71 10.41 -0.04 -25.19
CA LYS A 71 11.65 -0.80 -25.15
C LYS A 71 12.28 -0.85 -23.75
N CYS A 72 12.23 0.24 -23.02
CA CYS A 72 12.91 0.37 -21.71
C CYS A 72 12.07 -0.14 -20.54
N THR A 73 10.79 -0.45 -20.72
CA THR A 73 9.92 -0.94 -19.65
C THR A 73 9.59 -2.44 -19.79
N GLU A 74 10.41 -3.19 -20.48
CA GLU A 74 10.29 -4.65 -20.56
C GLU A 74 10.94 -5.33 -19.35
N ASN A 75 10.47 -6.53 -19.01
CA ASN A 75 11.09 -7.41 -18.02
C ASN A 75 11.35 -6.75 -16.65
N HIS A 76 10.32 -6.10 -16.10
CA HIS A 76 10.38 -5.40 -14.79
C HIS A 76 11.38 -4.24 -14.73
N SER A 77 11.64 -3.63 -15.88
CA SER A 77 12.42 -2.41 -15.97
C SER A 77 11.52 -1.17 -15.96
N CYS A 78 12.09 -0.03 -15.66
CA CYS A 78 11.40 1.26 -15.71
C CYS A 78 12.30 2.35 -16.29
N ILE A 79 11.68 3.41 -16.75
CA ILE A 79 12.36 4.67 -17.06
C ILE A 79 12.34 5.54 -15.82
N VAL A 80 13.48 6.08 -15.47
CA VAL A 80 13.62 7.07 -14.38
C VAL A 80 13.90 8.42 -15.01
N MET A 81 13.05 9.39 -14.72
CA MET A 81 13.23 10.79 -15.13
C MET A 81 13.68 11.60 -13.93
N ASP A 82 14.82 12.27 -14.04
CA ASP A 82 15.42 13.11 -12.98
C ASP A 82 15.11 14.57 -13.25
N ASN A 83 14.16 15.13 -12.53
CA ASN A 83 13.77 16.53 -12.63
C ASN A 83 14.69 17.46 -11.83
N THR A 84 15.69 16.94 -11.11
CA THR A 84 16.59 17.75 -10.31
C THR A 84 17.73 18.36 -11.14
N THR A 85 18.01 17.77 -12.31
CA THR A 85 19.01 18.29 -13.24
C THR A 85 18.46 19.53 -13.94
N GLY A 86 19.23 20.61 -13.94
CA GLY A 86 18.92 21.80 -14.74
C GLY A 86 19.23 21.65 -16.24
N SER A 87 19.59 20.45 -16.67
CA SER A 87 20.00 20.15 -18.05
C SER A 87 18.78 19.81 -18.92
N CYS A 88 18.82 20.27 -20.18
CA CYS A 88 17.83 19.87 -21.19
C CYS A 88 18.31 18.66 -22.01
N ASN A 89 19.41 18.04 -21.62
CA ASN A 89 20.00 16.92 -22.36
C ASN A 89 19.32 15.62 -21.95
N VAL A 90 18.71 14.89 -22.89
CA VAL A 90 17.94 13.66 -22.63
C VAL A 90 18.80 12.61 -21.91
N GLU A 91 20.08 12.52 -22.23
CA GLU A 91 21.01 11.54 -21.62
C GLU A 91 21.33 11.83 -20.14
N GLU A 92 21.18 13.06 -19.70
CA GLU A 92 21.41 13.47 -18.31
C GLU A 92 20.13 13.40 -17.45
N PHE A 93 18.99 13.34 -18.10
CA PHE A 93 17.67 13.40 -17.48
C PHE A 93 17.01 12.04 -17.39
N ILE A 94 17.25 11.13 -18.35
CA ILE A 94 16.57 9.83 -18.43
C ILE A 94 17.55 8.71 -18.18
N PHE A 95 17.19 7.87 -17.22
CA PHE A 95 17.91 6.65 -16.88
C PHE A 95 17.01 5.43 -17.10
N TRP A 96 17.62 4.33 -17.45
CA TRP A 96 16.98 3.03 -17.45
C TRP A 96 17.35 2.28 -16.16
N TYR A 97 16.36 1.77 -15.47
CA TYR A 97 16.56 1.01 -14.25
C TYR A 97 15.84 -0.33 -14.32
N LYS A 98 16.53 -1.39 -13.95
CA LYS A 98 15.97 -2.72 -13.80
C LYS A 98 16.06 -3.14 -12.35
N ALA A 99 14.92 -3.48 -11.74
CA ALA A 99 14.88 -3.98 -10.38
C ALA A 99 15.63 -5.32 -10.26
N GLN A 100 16.50 -5.42 -9.27
CA GLN A 100 17.12 -6.69 -8.89
C GLN A 100 16.10 -7.57 -8.16
N ILE A 101 16.00 -8.85 -8.54
CA ILE A 101 15.06 -9.79 -7.91
C ILE A 101 15.66 -10.33 -6.61
N ASP A 102 16.97 -10.64 -6.62
CA ASP A 102 17.69 -11.21 -5.47
C ASP A 102 18.42 -10.08 -4.72
N LEU A 103 17.68 -9.36 -3.89
CA LEU A 103 18.28 -8.38 -2.99
C LEU A 103 18.63 -9.05 -1.65
N PRO A 104 19.80 -8.75 -1.07
CA PRO A 104 20.08 -9.15 0.30
C PRO A 104 19.07 -8.49 1.25
N GLU A 105 18.78 -9.14 2.36
CA GLU A 105 17.96 -8.51 3.40
C GLU A 105 18.60 -7.18 3.82
N PHE A 106 17.83 -6.11 3.76
CA PHE A 106 18.26 -4.79 4.18
C PHE A 106 17.18 -4.09 4.98
N ARG A 107 17.60 -3.24 5.89
CA ARG A 107 16.71 -2.41 6.71
C ARG A 107 17.02 -0.94 6.43
N ILE A 108 15.98 -0.15 6.14
CA ILE A 108 16.10 1.30 5.92
C ILE A 108 15.84 2.02 7.23
N GLY A 109 16.71 2.99 7.57
CA GLY A 109 16.57 3.82 8.76
C GLY A 109 17.57 3.47 9.87
N LYS A 110 17.47 4.19 10.99
CA LYS A 110 18.34 3.97 12.13
C LYS A 110 17.94 2.72 12.90
N GLN A 111 18.91 1.99 13.44
CA GLN A 111 18.71 0.77 14.21
C GLN A 111 17.69 0.96 15.36
N VAL A 112 17.68 2.09 16.01
CA VAL A 112 16.74 2.39 17.12
C VAL A 112 15.27 2.26 16.70
N TYR A 113 14.93 2.60 15.46
CA TYR A 113 13.56 2.45 14.96
C TYR A 113 13.20 0.99 14.72
N TRP A 114 14.16 0.18 14.31
CA TRP A 114 13.96 -1.26 14.13
C TRP A 114 13.81 -1.96 15.48
N ASP A 115 14.64 -1.61 16.47
CA ASP A 115 14.51 -2.13 17.81
C ASP A 115 13.15 -1.81 18.44
N MET A 116 12.62 -0.61 18.17
CA MET A 116 11.27 -0.23 18.57
C MET A 116 10.21 -1.03 17.82
N SER A 117 10.34 -1.15 16.51
CA SER A 117 9.42 -1.93 15.68
C SER A 117 9.37 -3.39 16.15
N ASP A 118 10.51 -4.01 16.35
CA ASP A 118 10.62 -5.42 16.78
C ASP A 118 10.00 -5.63 18.18
N ARG A 119 10.00 -4.61 19.05
CA ARG A 119 9.34 -4.66 20.36
C ARG A 119 7.83 -4.53 20.33
N TYR A 120 7.32 -3.68 19.44
CA TYR A 120 5.91 -3.31 19.44
C TYR A 120 5.10 -3.95 18.30
N THR A 121 5.76 -4.50 17.30
CA THR A 121 5.07 -5.17 16.20
C THR A 121 4.81 -6.63 16.58
N LYS A 122 3.56 -6.98 16.73
CA LYS A 122 3.15 -8.37 16.90
C LYS A 122 3.52 -9.18 15.66
N THR A 123 4.12 -10.32 15.86
CA THR A 123 4.43 -11.24 14.76
C THR A 123 3.13 -11.79 14.16
N GLU A 124 3.20 -12.30 12.94
CA GLU A 124 2.04 -12.96 12.32
C GLU A 124 1.55 -14.17 13.12
N ALA A 125 2.49 -14.85 13.80
CA ALA A 125 2.19 -15.95 14.71
C ALA A 125 1.42 -15.49 15.95
N ASP A 126 1.77 -14.33 16.53
CA ASP A 126 1.09 -13.76 17.68
C ASP A 126 -0.34 -13.33 17.30
N ARG A 127 -0.52 -12.71 16.14
CA ARG A 127 -1.86 -12.34 15.63
C ARG A 127 -2.75 -13.56 15.44
N ARG A 128 -2.23 -14.62 14.81
CA ARG A 128 -2.99 -15.88 14.61
C ARG A 128 -3.37 -16.52 15.94
N ARG A 129 -2.50 -16.44 16.94
CA ARG A 129 -2.79 -16.97 18.29
C ARG A 129 -3.90 -16.17 18.96
N GLU A 130 -3.85 -14.84 18.89
CA GLU A 130 -4.90 -13.98 19.43
C GLU A 130 -6.25 -14.21 18.72
N GLU A 131 -6.25 -14.33 17.39
CA GLU A 131 -7.47 -14.65 16.63
C GLU A 131 -8.05 -16.01 17.03
N GLN A 132 -7.21 -17.02 17.30
CA GLN A 132 -7.65 -18.31 17.76
C GLN A 132 -8.23 -18.24 19.18
N GLU A 133 -7.58 -17.54 20.09
CA GLU A 133 -8.07 -17.33 21.47
C GLU A 133 -9.42 -16.59 21.47
N GLU A 134 -9.56 -15.55 20.66
CA GLU A 134 -10.83 -14.82 20.51
C GLU A 134 -11.96 -15.72 19.96
N LEU A 135 -11.63 -16.59 18.99
CA LEU A 135 -12.59 -17.51 18.42
C LEU A 135 -13.03 -18.59 19.41
N GLU A 136 -12.09 -19.13 20.21
CA GLU A 136 -12.39 -20.08 21.28
C GLU A 136 -13.27 -19.44 22.37
N ASP A 137 -12.98 -18.21 22.76
CA ASP A 137 -13.80 -17.47 23.71
C ASP A 137 -15.22 -17.21 23.20
N GLN A 138 -15.38 -16.91 21.91
CA GLN A 138 -16.70 -16.75 21.29
C GLN A 138 -17.48 -18.07 21.29
N LEU A 139 -16.82 -19.17 20.96
CA LEU A 139 -17.42 -20.50 20.98
C LEU A 139 -17.87 -20.92 22.38
N ASN A 140 -17.03 -20.69 23.39
CA ASN A 140 -17.34 -20.99 24.79
C ASN A 140 -18.54 -20.16 25.28
N ARG A 141 -18.60 -18.87 24.98
CA ARG A 141 -19.77 -18.01 25.29
C ARG A 141 -21.05 -18.50 24.64
N ALA A 142 -20.97 -18.89 23.36
CA ALA A 142 -22.12 -19.42 22.63
C ALA A 142 -22.62 -20.77 23.20
N GLN A 143 -21.71 -21.62 23.68
CA GLN A 143 -22.06 -22.89 24.35
C GLN A 143 -22.70 -22.64 25.71
N ASP A 144 -22.18 -21.72 26.49
CA ASP A 144 -22.76 -21.34 27.78
C ASP A 144 -24.17 -20.76 27.64
N ASP A 145 -24.40 -19.90 26.64
CA ASP A 145 -25.72 -19.33 26.35
C ASP A 145 -26.73 -20.40 25.89
N ASN A 146 -26.29 -21.35 25.08
CA ASN A 146 -27.13 -22.48 24.68
C ASN A 146 -27.47 -23.40 25.87
N THR A 147 -26.48 -23.60 26.76
CA THR A 147 -26.70 -24.39 27.97
C THR A 147 -27.68 -23.71 28.91
N LYS A 148 -27.54 -22.38 29.14
CA LYS A 148 -28.51 -21.62 29.92
C LYS A 148 -29.91 -21.63 29.33
N LYS A 149 -30.07 -21.50 28.01
CA LYS A 149 -31.37 -21.62 27.35
C LYS A 149 -31.99 -22.97 27.53
N ARG A 150 -31.22 -24.05 27.41
CA ARG A 150 -31.73 -25.43 27.65
C ARG A 150 -32.20 -25.62 29.10
N ILE A 151 -31.42 -25.17 30.07
CA ILE A 151 -31.80 -25.24 31.49
C ILE A 151 -33.08 -24.45 31.76
N SER A 152 -33.25 -23.27 31.19
CA SER A 152 -34.46 -22.47 31.35
C SER A 152 -35.68 -23.10 30.71
N MET A 153 -35.56 -23.79 29.58
CA MET A 153 -36.64 -24.53 28.95
C MET A 153 -37.10 -25.71 29.80
N VAL A 154 -36.17 -26.54 30.31
CA VAL A 154 -36.47 -27.65 31.19
C VAL A 154 -37.19 -27.18 32.48
N GLN A 155 -36.75 -26.08 33.06
CA GLN A 155 -37.41 -25.50 34.25
C GLN A 155 -38.81 -24.98 33.97
N CYS A 156 -39.08 -24.49 32.75
CA CYS A 156 -40.44 -24.12 32.34
C CYS A 156 -41.37 -25.32 32.17
N GLU A 157 -40.89 -26.39 31.53
CA GLU A 157 -41.66 -27.62 31.37
C GLU A 157 -41.99 -28.27 32.72
N ASP A 158 -41.03 -28.37 33.65
CA ASP A 158 -41.26 -28.84 35.03
C ASP A 158 -42.26 -27.99 35.81
N ALA A 159 -42.33 -26.69 35.54
CA ALA A 159 -43.28 -25.78 36.18
C ALA A 159 -44.72 -25.93 35.60
N GLU A 160 -44.88 -26.21 34.33
CA GLU A 160 -46.15 -26.47 33.69
C GLU A 160 -46.72 -27.82 34.13
N ASP A 161 -45.93 -28.90 34.18
CA ASP A 161 -46.34 -30.21 34.66
C ASP A 161 -46.80 -30.16 36.12
N LYS A 162 -46.11 -29.39 36.99
CA LYS A 162 -46.56 -29.20 38.37
C LYS A 162 -47.85 -28.40 38.49
N ARG A 163 -48.20 -27.56 37.51
CA ARG A 163 -49.49 -26.86 37.48
C ARG A 163 -50.64 -27.81 37.07
N LEU A 164 -50.40 -28.67 36.08
CA LEU A 164 -51.39 -29.64 35.59
C LEU A 164 -51.71 -30.73 36.62
N MET A 165 -50.76 -31.11 37.46
CA MET A 165 -51.01 -32.08 38.55
C MET A 165 -51.77 -31.50 39.80
N ARG A 166 -52.07 -30.22 39.83
CA ARG A 166 -52.80 -29.54 40.92
C ARG A 166 -54.27 -29.19 40.55
N LEU A 167 -54.71 -29.54 39.34
CA LEU A 167 -56.10 -29.47 38.87
C LEU A 167 -56.77 -30.85 38.96
#